data_8034de74829cded3366ec8a27835f7bc
#
_entry.id   8034de74829cded3366ec8a27835f7bc
#
_cell.length_a   1.000
_cell.length_b   1.000
_cell.length_c   1.000
_cell.angle_alpha   90.00
_cell.angle_beta   90.00
_cell.angle_gamma   90.00
#
_symmetry.space_group_name_H-M   'P 1'
#
loop_
_entity.id
_entity.type
_entity.pdbx_description
1 polymer ?
#
loop_
_entity_poly.entity_id
_entity_poly.type
_entity_poly.pdbx_seq_one_letter_code
_entity_poly.pdbx_strand_id
1 'polypeptide(L)'
;EFIPKDFLPTFNSHTIEWNFHRIKGLSENFVYFNDDIFFIDKIKETDFFQNGKPVDMLAFQPDVANIDDPVMPYIYLNNTMLLAKYFQKRPNMMKQPGAYFHIGYPPAYFLYNIMELAFPRFTGFYTVHGPSPLKKSTYETLWNLEPELLTSVCSHAFRHKEDVSQYGLREYQKLQGDFVPQNVQKLCGYFNLENQNLKLTKTIEKHKIPMVCVNDSNYAIDFEKVQKEINGALEQRLSRKSLFEM
;
A
#
# COMPACT_ATOMS: atom_id res chain seq x y z
N GLU A 1 -11.18 -3.76 21.36
CA GLU A 1 -11.50 -2.61 20.48
C GLU A 1 -10.38 -1.58 20.62
N PHE A 2 -9.82 -1.13 19.51
CA PHE A 2 -8.69 -0.20 19.52
C PHE A 2 -9.08 1.19 18.95
N ILE A 3 -10.21 1.29 18.24
CA ILE A 3 -10.71 2.54 17.71
C ILE A 3 -11.46 3.30 18.81
N PRO A 4 -11.17 4.60 19.03
CA PRO A 4 -11.92 5.43 19.96
C PRO A 4 -13.43 5.41 19.67
N LYS A 5 -14.24 5.39 20.73
CA LYS A 5 -15.71 5.28 20.60
C LYS A 5 -16.34 6.42 19.79
N ASP A 6 -15.74 7.60 19.84
CA ASP A 6 -16.21 8.79 19.11
C ASP A 6 -16.10 8.64 17.58
N PHE A 7 -15.31 7.66 17.11
CA PHE A 7 -15.15 7.34 15.68
C PHE A 7 -15.98 6.11 15.25
N LEU A 8 -16.85 5.61 16.12
CA LEU A 8 -17.69 4.43 15.87
C LEU A 8 -19.18 4.82 15.79
N PRO A 9 -19.99 4.16 14.93
CA PRO A 9 -19.58 3.08 14.00
C PRO A 9 -18.84 3.64 12.78
N THR A 10 -17.89 2.87 12.24
CA THR A 10 -17.18 3.25 11.02
C THR A 10 -17.20 2.11 9.99
N PHE A 11 -17.34 2.48 8.72
CA PHE A 11 -17.17 1.65 7.52
C PHE A 11 -16.04 2.21 6.64
N ASN A 12 -15.29 3.18 7.17
CA ASN A 12 -14.16 3.82 6.51
C ASN A 12 -12.87 3.07 6.85
N SER A 13 -12.26 2.41 5.85
CA SER A 13 -10.96 1.75 6.03
C SER A 13 -9.88 2.70 6.54
N HIS A 14 -9.91 3.99 6.12
CA HIS A 14 -8.93 4.98 6.57
C HIS A 14 -9.02 5.23 8.07
N THR A 15 -10.23 5.28 8.65
CA THR A 15 -10.43 5.37 10.10
C THR A 15 -9.83 4.16 10.81
N ILE A 16 -10.03 2.96 10.28
CA ILE A 16 -9.48 1.72 10.85
C ILE A 16 -7.94 1.77 10.78
N GLU A 17 -7.41 2.07 9.60
CA GLU A 17 -5.98 2.13 9.32
C GLU A 17 -5.24 3.16 10.18
N TRP A 18 -5.75 4.38 10.31
CA TRP A 18 -5.13 5.42 11.13
C TRP A 18 -5.10 5.14 12.64
N ASN A 19 -5.84 4.13 13.12
CA ASN A 19 -5.87 3.75 14.53
C ASN A 19 -5.07 2.49 14.85
N PHE A 20 -4.37 1.85 13.92
CA PHE A 20 -3.62 0.61 14.18
C PHE A 20 -2.62 0.71 15.32
N HIS A 21 -1.95 1.85 15.48
CA HIS A 21 -1.01 2.07 16.59
C HIS A 21 -1.63 1.91 17.98
N ARG A 22 -2.96 1.98 18.10
CA ARG A 22 -3.72 1.80 19.34
C ARG A 22 -4.00 0.32 19.68
N ILE A 23 -3.69 -0.60 18.77
CA ILE A 23 -3.84 -2.04 19.02
C ILE A 23 -2.91 -2.43 20.16
N LYS A 24 -3.49 -2.97 21.25
CA LYS A 24 -2.73 -3.40 22.42
C LYS A 24 -1.77 -4.54 22.04
N GLY A 25 -0.49 -4.37 22.35
CA GLY A 25 0.53 -5.38 22.05
C GLY A 25 1.05 -5.35 20.60
N LEU A 26 0.61 -4.40 19.75
CA LEU A 26 1.18 -4.25 18.43
C LEU A 26 2.67 -3.90 18.53
N SER A 27 3.50 -4.65 17.79
CA SER A 27 4.94 -4.42 17.70
C SER A 27 5.27 -3.07 17.05
N GLU A 28 6.47 -2.53 17.30
CA GLU A 28 6.97 -1.33 16.62
C GLU A 28 6.96 -1.52 15.10
N ASN A 29 7.48 -2.64 14.62
CA ASN A 29 7.46 -3.04 13.23
C ASN A 29 6.33 -4.03 13.00
N PHE A 30 5.43 -3.73 12.08
CA PHE A 30 4.35 -4.64 11.70
C PHE A 30 4.04 -4.52 10.20
N VAL A 31 3.38 -5.52 9.66
CA VAL A 31 2.95 -5.51 8.26
C VAL A 31 1.42 -5.51 8.21
N TYR A 32 0.86 -4.53 7.53
CA TYR A 32 -0.55 -4.48 7.23
C TYR A 32 -0.83 -5.16 5.89
N PHE A 33 -1.81 -6.05 5.88
CA PHE A 33 -2.32 -6.74 4.70
C PHE A 33 -3.79 -6.41 4.52
N ASN A 34 -4.18 -6.12 3.28
CA ASN A 34 -5.59 -6.13 2.91
C ASN A 34 -6.08 -7.58 2.76
N ASP A 35 -7.39 -7.78 2.80
CA ASP A 35 -8.06 -9.07 2.70
C ASP A 35 -8.01 -9.70 1.29
N ASP A 36 -7.60 -8.92 0.30
CA ASP A 36 -7.40 -9.33 -1.09
C ASP A 36 -5.99 -9.87 -1.41
N ILE A 37 -5.12 -10.04 -0.39
CA ILE A 37 -3.74 -10.51 -0.57
C ILE A 37 -3.60 -11.97 -0.18
N PHE A 38 -3.16 -12.80 -1.15
CA PHE A 38 -2.97 -14.23 -0.98
C PHE A 38 -1.48 -14.60 -1.01
N PHE A 39 -1.06 -15.41 -0.04
CA PHE A 39 0.27 -16.01 -0.01
C PHE A 39 0.28 -17.28 -0.88
N ILE A 40 1.15 -17.30 -1.88
CA ILE A 40 1.28 -18.43 -2.80
C ILE A 40 2.67 -19.09 -2.76
N ASP A 41 3.59 -18.51 -2.01
CA ASP A 41 4.90 -19.08 -1.71
C ASP A 41 5.43 -18.58 -0.37
N LYS A 42 6.61 -19.07 0.03
CA LYS A 42 7.26 -18.71 1.28
C LYS A 42 7.71 -17.27 1.26
N ILE A 43 7.47 -16.60 2.39
CA ILE A 43 7.95 -15.25 2.69
C ILE A 43 8.88 -15.28 3.91
N LYS A 44 9.68 -14.24 4.05
CA LYS A 44 10.61 -14.04 5.16
C LYS A 44 10.35 -12.68 5.80
N GLU A 45 10.66 -12.55 7.06
CA GLU A 45 10.62 -11.26 7.76
C GLU A 45 11.47 -10.19 7.04
N THR A 46 12.62 -10.62 6.49
CA THR A 46 13.54 -9.73 5.74
C THR A 46 12.97 -9.19 4.42
N ASP A 47 11.85 -9.75 3.94
CA ASP A 47 11.14 -9.23 2.77
C ASP A 47 10.38 -7.94 3.10
N PHE A 48 10.07 -7.72 4.40
CA PHE A 48 9.34 -6.55 4.89
C PHE A 48 10.18 -5.61 5.71
N PHE A 49 11.13 -6.14 6.51
CA PHE A 49 11.98 -5.33 7.38
C PHE A 49 13.44 -5.79 7.32
N GLN A 50 14.35 -4.83 7.23
CA GLN A 50 15.79 -5.09 7.31
C GLN A 50 16.41 -4.09 8.28
N ASN A 51 17.11 -4.59 9.31
CA ASN A 51 17.72 -3.76 10.37
C ASN A 51 16.71 -2.79 11.02
N GLY A 52 15.47 -3.24 11.25
CA GLY A 52 14.39 -2.44 11.84
C GLY A 52 13.78 -1.38 10.91
N LYS A 53 14.16 -1.36 9.63
CA LYS A 53 13.62 -0.44 8.62
C LYS A 53 12.69 -1.17 7.66
N PRO A 54 11.54 -0.59 7.31
CA PRO A 54 10.65 -1.15 6.29
C PRO A 54 11.36 -1.24 4.94
N VAL A 55 11.11 -2.34 4.21
CA VAL A 55 11.55 -2.54 2.83
C VAL A 55 10.49 -1.95 1.91
N ASP A 56 10.86 -0.99 1.09
CA ASP A 56 9.90 -0.32 0.22
C ASP A 56 10.54 0.28 -1.04
N MET A 57 9.72 0.89 -1.90
CA MET A 57 10.14 1.56 -3.12
C MET A 57 9.68 3.02 -3.12
N LEU A 58 10.61 3.96 -3.27
CA LEU A 58 10.31 5.39 -3.40
C LEU A 58 10.30 5.76 -4.89
N ALA A 59 9.11 5.86 -5.45
CA ALA A 59 8.92 6.23 -6.84
C ALA A 59 7.80 7.26 -6.98
N PHE A 60 7.95 8.13 -7.95
CA PHE A 60 6.90 9.08 -8.32
C PHE A 60 5.94 8.47 -9.34
N GLN A 61 4.72 8.88 -9.22
CA GLN A 61 3.68 8.69 -10.21
C GLN A 61 2.73 9.88 -10.09
N PRO A 62 2.44 10.60 -11.18
CA PRO A 62 1.49 11.71 -11.11
C PRO A 62 0.12 11.26 -10.63
N ASP A 63 -0.48 12.03 -9.72
CA ASP A 63 -1.88 11.86 -9.33
C ASP A 63 -2.76 12.23 -10.53
N VAL A 64 -3.58 11.29 -10.98
CA VAL A 64 -4.43 11.46 -12.16
C VAL A 64 -5.91 11.39 -11.81
N ALA A 65 -6.72 12.16 -12.52
CA ALA A 65 -8.17 12.07 -12.37
C ALA A 65 -8.68 10.71 -12.87
N ASN A 66 -9.63 10.15 -12.13
CA ASN A 66 -10.35 8.94 -12.51
C ASN A 66 -11.85 9.18 -12.29
N ILE A 67 -12.63 9.13 -13.36
CA ILE A 67 -14.08 9.37 -13.28
C ILE A 67 -14.83 8.16 -12.70
N ASP A 68 -14.25 6.97 -12.83
CA ASP A 68 -14.84 5.72 -12.33
C ASP A 68 -14.62 5.54 -10.82
N ASP A 69 -13.72 6.33 -10.25
CA ASP A 69 -13.47 6.39 -8.81
C ASP A 69 -13.46 7.85 -8.34
N PRO A 70 -14.59 8.35 -7.85
CA PRO A 70 -14.74 9.76 -7.52
C PRO A 70 -14.08 10.18 -6.19
N VAL A 71 -13.46 9.25 -5.46
CA VAL A 71 -12.90 9.50 -4.12
C VAL A 71 -11.39 9.33 -4.08
N MET A 72 -10.85 8.21 -4.55
CA MET A 72 -9.43 7.88 -4.40
C MET A 72 -8.45 8.89 -5.02
N PRO A 73 -8.70 9.53 -6.19
CA PRO A 73 -7.82 10.55 -6.71
C PRO A 73 -7.62 11.75 -5.78
N TYR A 74 -8.69 12.14 -5.07
CA TYR A 74 -8.58 13.21 -4.04
C TYR A 74 -7.72 12.76 -2.86
N ILE A 75 -7.86 11.52 -2.42
CA ILE A 75 -7.10 10.95 -1.31
C ILE A 75 -5.60 10.89 -1.65
N TYR A 76 -5.23 10.48 -2.86
CA TYR A 76 -3.84 10.50 -3.31
C TYR A 76 -3.26 11.92 -3.31
N LEU A 77 -4.02 12.88 -3.85
CA LEU A 77 -3.62 14.29 -3.81
C LEU A 77 -3.51 14.81 -2.37
N ASN A 78 -4.45 14.48 -1.49
CA ASN A 78 -4.39 14.88 -0.08
C ASN A 78 -3.18 14.29 0.64
N ASN A 79 -2.84 13.02 0.37
CA ASN A 79 -1.60 12.43 0.87
C ASN A 79 -0.37 13.22 0.39
N THR A 80 -0.31 13.55 -0.90
CA THR A 80 0.78 14.34 -1.48
C THR A 80 0.85 15.74 -0.86
N MET A 81 -0.31 16.39 -0.62
CA MET A 81 -0.38 17.68 0.05
C MET A 81 0.07 17.61 1.52
N LEU A 82 -0.33 16.59 2.26
CA LEU A 82 0.13 16.33 3.63
C LEU A 82 1.66 16.22 3.67
N LEU A 83 2.24 15.43 2.78
CA LEU A 83 3.69 15.24 2.71
C LEU A 83 4.44 16.53 2.32
N ALA A 84 3.87 17.33 1.43
CA ALA A 84 4.44 18.59 0.99
C ALA A 84 4.53 19.66 2.10
N LYS A 85 3.80 19.51 3.22
CA LYS A 85 3.96 20.36 4.41
C LYS A 85 5.32 20.13 5.08
N TYR A 86 5.82 18.91 5.08
CA TYR A 86 6.99 18.48 5.84
C TYR A 86 8.24 18.27 4.99
N PHE A 87 8.07 18.03 3.70
CA PHE A 87 9.16 17.70 2.79
C PHE A 87 9.19 18.62 1.57
N GLN A 88 10.36 19.16 1.30
CA GLN A 88 10.64 19.84 0.04
C GLN A 88 11.28 18.86 -0.94
N LYS A 89 10.70 18.69 -2.12
CA LYS A 89 11.09 17.69 -3.11
C LYS A 89 12.56 17.69 -3.45
N ARG A 90 13.10 18.81 -3.94
CA ARG A 90 14.51 18.89 -4.38
C ARG A 90 15.50 18.63 -3.24
N PRO A 91 15.39 19.29 -2.07
CA PRO A 91 16.25 18.98 -0.92
C PRO A 91 16.15 17.51 -0.48
N ASN A 92 14.96 16.93 -0.48
CA ASN A 92 14.77 15.53 -0.11
C ASN A 92 15.44 14.58 -1.11
N MET A 93 15.28 14.82 -2.42
CA MET A 93 15.98 14.03 -3.46
C MET A 93 17.50 14.14 -3.37
N MET A 94 18.02 15.34 -3.07
CA MET A 94 19.46 15.55 -2.88
C MET A 94 20.02 14.86 -1.64
N LYS A 95 19.21 14.77 -0.57
CA LYS A 95 19.59 14.11 0.68
C LYS A 95 19.69 12.59 0.54
N GLN A 96 18.83 11.99 -0.30
CA GLN A 96 18.75 10.53 -0.45
C GLN A 96 18.64 10.08 -1.93
N PRO A 97 19.59 10.43 -2.80
CA PRO A 97 19.49 10.16 -4.24
C PRO A 97 19.40 8.67 -4.54
N GLY A 98 20.09 7.81 -3.77
CA GLY A 98 20.04 6.36 -3.94
C GLY A 98 18.67 5.73 -3.60
N ALA A 99 17.81 6.41 -2.84
CA ALA A 99 16.46 5.98 -2.57
C ALA A 99 15.52 6.25 -3.76
N TYR A 100 15.73 7.35 -4.48
CA TYR A 100 14.96 7.70 -5.67
C TYR A 100 15.46 7.00 -6.94
N PHE A 101 16.76 6.84 -7.06
CA PHE A 101 17.41 6.26 -8.26
C PHE A 101 18.06 4.91 -7.96
N HIS A 102 17.29 4.03 -7.27
CA HIS A 102 17.80 2.72 -6.92
C HIS A 102 17.80 1.80 -8.15
N ILE A 103 18.96 1.18 -8.46
CA ILE A 103 19.15 0.35 -9.65
C ILE A 103 18.25 -0.88 -9.71
N GLY A 104 17.75 -1.33 -8.56
CA GLY A 104 16.82 -2.45 -8.47
C GLY A 104 15.36 -2.12 -8.84
N TYR A 105 15.02 -0.85 -9.00
CA TYR A 105 13.65 -0.44 -9.34
C TYR A 105 13.29 -0.79 -10.78
N PRO A 106 12.00 -1.03 -11.09
CA PRO A 106 11.58 -1.23 -12.46
C PRO A 106 11.94 -0.02 -13.33
N PRO A 107 12.38 -0.21 -14.59
CA PRO A 107 12.83 0.88 -15.45
C PRO A 107 11.82 2.02 -15.63
N ALA A 108 10.52 1.70 -15.64
CA ALA A 108 9.47 2.71 -15.77
C ALA A 108 9.47 3.71 -14.61
N TYR A 109 9.61 3.24 -13.37
CA TYR A 109 9.64 4.11 -12.18
C TYR A 109 10.95 4.87 -12.05
N PHE A 110 12.06 4.28 -12.49
CA PHE A 110 13.31 5.00 -12.63
C PHE A 110 13.17 6.19 -13.60
N LEU A 111 12.50 5.96 -14.75
CA LEU A 111 12.21 7.01 -15.72
C LEU A 111 11.26 8.06 -15.15
N TYR A 112 10.20 7.67 -14.44
CA TYR A 112 9.32 8.64 -13.78
C TYR A 112 10.07 9.52 -12.79
N ASN A 113 10.98 8.96 -11.99
CA ASN A 113 11.80 9.73 -11.07
C ASN A 113 12.74 10.72 -11.79
N ILE A 114 13.22 10.39 -13.00
CA ILE A 114 13.96 11.34 -13.86
C ILE A 114 13.04 12.45 -14.36
N MET A 115 11.88 12.09 -14.92
CA MET A 115 10.92 13.06 -15.45
C MET A 115 10.44 14.03 -14.36
N GLU A 116 10.32 13.54 -13.15
CA GLU A 116 9.91 14.31 -11.98
C GLU A 116 10.89 15.46 -11.67
N LEU A 117 12.15 15.38 -12.09
CA LEU A 117 13.12 16.47 -11.91
C LEU A 117 12.70 17.77 -12.60
N ALA A 118 11.89 17.68 -13.67
CA ALA A 118 11.37 18.85 -14.38
C ALA A 118 10.33 19.64 -13.59
N PHE A 119 9.66 19.02 -12.62
CA PHE A 119 8.62 19.67 -11.83
C PHE A 119 9.19 20.24 -10.52
N PRO A 120 8.77 21.45 -10.09
CA PRO A 120 9.29 22.07 -8.86
C PRO A 120 8.74 21.43 -7.57
N ARG A 121 7.59 20.77 -7.63
CA ARG A 121 6.86 20.18 -6.49
C ARG A 121 6.58 18.70 -6.74
N PHE A 122 6.15 17.98 -5.70
CA PHE A 122 5.66 16.62 -5.84
C PHE A 122 4.42 16.60 -6.74
N THR A 123 4.36 15.65 -7.67
CA THR A 123 3.18 15.44 -8.54
C THR A 123 2.32 14.28 -8.04
N GLY A 124 2.86 13.42 -7.19
CA GLY A 124 2.25 12.24 -6.63
C GLY A 124 3.29 11.15 -6.40
N PHE A 125 2.86 10.07 -5.76
CA PHE A 125 3.72 8.94 -5.41
C PHE A 125 3.15 7.65 -5.97
N TYR A 126 4.01 6.74 -6.40
CA TYR A 126 3.59 5.40 -6.77
C TYR A 126 3.10 4.65 -5.53
N THR A 127 1.80 4.45 -5.47
CA THR A 127 1.13 3.75 -4.39
C THR A 127 1.07 2.26 -4.71
N VAL A 128 1.77 1.45 -3.92
CA VAL A 128 1.74 0.00 -4.06
C VAL A 128 0.53 -0.55 -3.33
N HIS A 129 -0.43 -1.11 -4.06
CA HIS A 129 -1.50 -1.90 -3.47
C HIS A 129 -0.97 -3.31 -3.17
N GLY A 130 -0.57 -3.52 -1.93
CA GLY A 130 0.07 -4.73 -1.44
C GLY A 130 0.49 -4.59 0.01
N PRO A 131 1.27 -5.54 0.54
CA PRO A 131 1.72 -5.50 1.92
C PRO A 131 2.36 -4.15 2.27
N SER A 132 1.97 -3.59 3.39
CA SER A 132 2.49 -2.31 3.88
C SER A 132 3.30 -2.52 5.16
N PRO A 133 4.64 -2.54 5.07
CA PRO A 133 5.51 -2.57 6.25
C PRO A 133 5.52 -1.19 6.92
N LEU A 134 5.01 -1.12 8.13
CA LEU A 134 4.73 0.12 8.85
C LEU A 134 5.36 0.10 10.24
N LYS A 135 5.69 1.29 10.76
CA LYS A 135 6.21 1.50 12.10
C LYS A 135 5.17 2.19 12.98
N LYS A 136 4.95 1.67 14.17
CA LYS A 136 4.03 2.25 15.14
C LYS A 136 4.41 3.71 15.49
N SER A 137 5.70 3.97 15.66
CA SER A 137 6.23 5.31 15.94
C SER A 137 5.92 6.34 14.86
N THR A 138 5.77 5.91 13.58
CA THR A 138 5.37 6.82 12.50
C THR A 138 3.92 7.27 12.66
N TYR A 139 3.02 6.40 13.10
CA TYR A 139 1.64 6.77 13.45
C TYR A 139 1.61 7.80 14.57
N GLU A 140 2.33 7.54 15.65
CA GLU A 140 2.41 8.44 16.81
C GLU A 140 2.95 9.81 16.38
N THR A 141 3.96 9.83 15.51
CA THR A 141 4.50 11.06 14.95
C THR A 141 3.44 11.84 14.16
N LEU A 142 2.74 11.20 13.24
CA LEU A 142 1.74 11.88 12.40
C LEU A 142 0.51 12.31 13.20
N TRP A 143 0.08 11.53 14.19
CA TRP A 143 -0.99 11.95 15.09
C TRP A 143 -0.61 13.16 15.93
N ASN A 144 0.66 13.31 16.32
CA ASN A 144 1.15 14.49 17.02
C ASN A 144 1.29 15.71 16.10
N LEU A 145 1.63 15.51 14.83
CA LEU A 145 1.81 16.60 13.85
C LEU A 145 0.48 17.09 13.28
N GLU A 146 -0.49 16.22 13.07
CA GLU A 146 -1.75 16.48 12.35
C GLU A 146 -2.98 15.97 13.14
N PRO A 147 -3.14 16.33 14.43
CA PRO A 147 -4.24 15.80 15.24
C PRO A 147 -5.61 16.19 14.71
N GLU A 148 -5.77 17.42 14.21
CA GLU A 148 -7.04 17.92 13.68
C GLU A 148 -7.41 17.22 12.37
N LEU A 149 -6.46 17.09 11.44
CA LEU A 149 -6.67 16.38 10.18
C LEU A 149 -7.06 14.92 10.42
N LEU A 150 -6.29 14.20 11.23
CA LEU A 150 -6.54 12.77 11.48
C LEU A 150 -7.82 12.53 12.29
N THR A 151 -8.19 13.45 13.18
CA THR A 151 -9.50 13.42 13.86
C THR A 151 -10.63 13.62 12.85
N SER A 152 -10.50 14.57 11.93
CA SER A 152 -11.47 14.79 10.86
C SER A 152 -11.65 13.55 9.99
N VAL A 153 -10.56 12.94 9.52
CA VAL A 153 -10.59 11.67 8.76
C VAL A 153 -11.32 10.57 9.53
N CYS A 154 -10.97 10.40 10.81
CA CYS A 154 -11.58 9.37 11.65
C CYS A 154 -13.06 9.63 12.00
N SER A 155 -13.54 10.85 11.85
CA SER A 155 -14.96 11.20 12.04
C SER A 155 -15.85 10.81 10.87
N HIS A 156 -15.27 10.52 9.69
CA HIS A 156 -16.03 10.10 8.52
C HIS A 156 -16.39 8.61 8.63
N ALA A 157 -17.69 8.31 8.71
CA ALA A 157 -18.18 6.93 8.77
C ALA A 157 -17.92 6.13 7.48
N PHE A 158 -17.80 6.79 6.34
CA PHE A 158 -17.44 6.24 5.03
C PHE A 158 -16.28 7.03 4.43
N ARG A 159 -15.58 6.45 3.45
CA ARG A 159 -14.51 7.15 2.72
C ARG A 159 -15.00 8.49 2.21
N HIS A 160 -14.22 9.54 2.47
CA HIS A 160 -14.55 10.91 2.08
C HIS A 160 -13.40 11.51 1.25
N LYS A 161 -13.76 12.38 0.30
CA LYS A 161 -12.77 13.03 -0.59
C LYS A 161 -11.72 13.89 0.14
N GLU A 162 -11.96 14.24 1.40
CA GLU A 162 -11.02 14.99 2.23
C GLU A 162 -10.12 14.10 3.08
N ASP A 163 -10.29 12.77 3.00
CA ASP A 163 -9.47 11.85 3.76
C ASP A 163 -8.01 11.85 3.28
N VAL A 164 -7.14 11.45 4.18
CA VAL A 164 -5.81 10.91 3.92
C VAL A 164 -5.78 9.44 4.33
N SER A 165 -4.99 8.64 3.64
CA SER A 165 -4.91 7.20 3.87
C SER A 165 -3.56 6.76 4.45
N GLN A 166 -3.44 5.50 4.84
CA GLN A 166 -2.19 4.91 5.32
C GLN A 166 -1.06 4.97 4.27
N TYR A 167 -1.39 5.19 2.99
CA TYR A 167 -0.36 5.43 1.98
C TYR A 167 0.44 6.71 2.26
N GLY A 168 -0.22 7.77 2.76
CA GLY A 168 0.48 8.98 3.21
C GLY A 168 1.49 8.71 4.32
N LEU A 169 1.15 7.84 5.28
CA LEU A 169 2.05 7.40 6.34
C LEU A 169 3.23 6.61 5.77
N ARG A 170 2.95 5.67 4.86
CA ARG A 170 3.96 4.86 4.18
C ARG A 170 4.97 5.73 3.41
N GLU A 171 4.46 6.73 2.66
CA GLU A 171 5.32 7.68 1.96
C GLU A 171 6.12 8.57 2.94
N TYR A 172 5.52 8.95 4.07
CA TYR A 172 6.21 9.73 5.11
C TYR A 172 7.45 9.00 5.62
N GLN A 173 7.37 7.69 5.92
CA GLN A 173 8.52 6.86 6.30
C GLN A 173 9.63 6.90 5.25
N LYS A 174 9.26 6.77 3.97
CA LYS A 174 10.23 6.80 2.86
C LYS A 174 10.89 8.17 2.69
N LEU A 175 10.12 9.24 2.80
CA LEU A 175 10.64 10.61 2.68
C LEU A 175 11.55 11.00 3.84
N GLN A 176 11.36 10.41 5.02
CA GLN A 176 12.30 10.54 6.14
C GLN A 176 13.64 9.82 5.89
N GLY A 177 13.69 8.88 4.96
CA GLY A 177 14.83 7.99 4.73
C GLY A 177 14.86 6.80 5.70
N ASP A 178 13.75 6.53 6.36
CA ASP A 178 13.63 5.40 7.30
C ASP A 178 13.06 4.16 6.60
N PHE A 179 13.72 3.73 5.54
CA PHE A 179 13.37 2.52 4.78
C PHE A 179 14.57 1.95 4.05
N VAL A 180 14.47 0.72 3.56
CA VAL A 180 15.44 0.06 2.69
C VAL A 180 14.90 0.01 1.27
N PRO A 181 15.54 0.68 0.29
CA PRO A 181 15.07 0.71 -1.09
C PRO A 181 15.14 -0.67 -1.76
N GLN A 182 13.99 -1.19 -2.19
CA GLN A 182 13.90 -2.44 -2.97
C GLN A 182 12.70 -2.42 -3.92
N ASN A 183 12.74 -3.28 -4.93
CA ASN A 183 11.63 -3.48 -5.84
C ASN A 183 10.56 -4.37 -5.21
N VAL A 184 9.57 -3.76 -4.58
CA VAL A 184 8.47 -4.47 -3.90
C VAL A 184 7.47 -5.14 -4.86
N GLN A 185 7.49 -4.81 -6.16
CA GLN A 185 6.68 -5.53 -7.16
C GLN A 185 7.12 -6.99 -7.36
N LYS A 186 8.34 -7.34 -6.94
CA LYS A 186 8.81 -8.73 -6.90
C LYS A 186 8.22 -9.53 -5.74
N LEU A 187 7.63 -8.84 -4.77
CA LEU A 187 7.05 -9.46 -3.57
C LEU A 187 5.56 -9.73 -3.74
N CYS A 188 4.81 -8.79 -4.32
CA CYS A 188 3.38 -8.91 -4.52
C CYS A 188 2.97 -8.39 -5.90
N GLY A 189 2.22 -9.20 -6.65
CA GLY A 189 1.64 -8.81 -7.93
C GLY A 189 0.19 -8.37 -7.75
N TYR A 190 -0.21 -7.27 -8.42
CA TYR A 190 -1.57 -6.75 -8.40
C TYR A 190 -2.33 -7.20 -9.65
N PHE A 191 -3.53 -7.73 -9.46
CA PHE A 191 -4.40 -8.23 -10.53
C PHE A 191 -5.85 -7.81 -10.28
N ASN A 192 -6.43 -7.11 -11.25
CA ASN A 192 -7.88 -6.90 -11.27
C ASN A 192 -8.56 -8.16 -11.85
N LEU A 193 -9.69 -8.55 -11.26
CA LEU A 193 -10.49 -9.65 -11.76
C LEU A 193 -11.15 -9.28 -13.09
N GLU A 194 -11.08 -10.20 -14.03
CA GLU A 194 -11.70 -10.13 -15.35
C GLU A 194 -12.45 -11.44 -15.65
N ASN A 195 -13.18 -11.51 -16.76
CA ASN A 195 -13.82 -12.75 -17.18
C ASN A 195 -12.81 -13.85 -17.61
N GLN A 196 -11.55 -13.50 -17.77
CA GLN A 196 -10.44 -14.42 -18.09
C GLN A 196 -9.18 -14.00 -17.32
N ASN A 197 -8.73 -14.82 -16.38
CA ASN A 197 -7.65 -14.49 -15.45
C ASN A 197 -6.34 -15.26 -15.73
N LEU A 198 -6.03 -15.53 -16.99
CA LEU A 198 -4.87 -16.32 -17.41
C LEU A 198 -3.52 -15.82 -16.88
N LYS A 199 -3.37 -14.50 -16.70
CA LYS A 199 -2.13 -13.93 -16.16
C LYS A 199 -2.00 -14.22 -14.67
N LEU A 200 -3.09 -14.09 -13.93
CA LEU A 200 -3.16 -14.37 -12.49
C LEU A 200 -2.94 -15.88 -12.24
N THR A 201 -3.72 -16.75 -12.88
CA THR A 201 -3.62 -18.22 -12.70
C THR A 201 -2.22 -18.73 -13.05
N LYS A 202 -1.64 -18.30 -14.19
CA LYS A 202 -0.24 -18.63 -14.53
C LYS A 202 0.78 -18.10 -13.54
N THR A 203 0.51 -16.96 -12.87
CA THR A 203 1.40 -16.43 -11.82
C THR A 203 1.34 -17.30 -10.58
N ILE A 204 0.13 -17.72 -10.17
CA ILE A 204 -0.09 -18.65 -9.06
C ILE A 204 0.61 -20.00 -9.33
N GLU A 205 0.37 -20.60 -10.50
CA GLU A 205 0.94 -21.89 -10.89
C GLU A 205 2.47 -21.88 -10.98
N LYS A 206 3.06 -20.80 -11.53
CA LYS A 206 4.51 -20.71 -11.82
C LYS A 206 5.36 -20.17 -10.69
N HIS A 207 4.80 -19.80 -9.56
CA HIS A 207 5.53 -19.30 -8.38
C HIS A 207 6.50 -18.15 -8.68
N LYS A 208 6.12 -17.23 -9.56
CA LYS A 208 7.02 -16.16 -9.95
C LYS A 208 7.24 -15.11 -8.87
N ILE A 209 6.25 -14.96 -8.00
CA ILE A 209 6.21 -14.02 -6.88
C ILE A 209 5.54 -14.69 -5.69
N PRO A 210 5.88 -14.35 -4.44
CA PRO A 210 5.35 -15.04 -3.27
C PRO A 210 3.93 -14.65 -2.89
N MET A 211 3.43 -13.50 -3.36
CA MET A 211 2.08 -13.01 -3.05
C MET A 211 1.38 -12.46 -4.27
N VAL A 212 0.05 -12.56 -4.28
CA VAL A 212 -0.83 -11.92 -5.25
C VAL A 212 -1.92 -11.13 -4.52
N CYS A 213 -2.16 -9.92 -4.98
CA CYS A 213 -3.35 -9.15 -4.63
C CYS A 213 -4.39 -9.35 -5.73
N VAL A 214 -5.57 -9.81 -5.35
CA VAL A 214 -6.68 -10.13 -6.26
C VAL A 214 -7.79 -9.13 -5.99
N ASN A 215 -7.77 -8.04 -6.75
CA ASN A 215 -8.70 -6.94 -6.56
C ASN A 215 -10.00 -7.15 -7.35
N ASP A 216 -11.12 -6.78 -6.74
CA ASP A 216 -12.42 -6.83 -7.39
C ASP A 216 -12.46 -5.99 -8.67
N SER A 217 -13.31 -6.43 -9.60
CA SER A 217 -13.53 -5.74 -10.86
C SER A 217 -14.64 -4.69 -10.71
N ASN A 218 -14.44 -3.54 -11.34
CA ASN A 218 -15.50 -2.55 -11.52
C ASN A 218 -16.47 -2.92 -12.68
N TYR A 219 -16.20 -4.04 -13.35
CA TYR A 219 -17.00 -4.53 -14.48
C TYR A 219 -17.85 -5.72 -14.07
N ALA A 220 -18.96 -5.92 -14.77
CA ALA A 220 -19.76 -7.13 -14.61
C ALA A 220 -18.96 -8.36 -15.04
N ILE A 221 -18.67 -9.25 -14.10
CA ILE A 221 -17.99 -10.52 -14.33
C ILE A 221 -18.91 -11.69 -13.96
N ASP A 222 -18.67 -12.84 -14.57
CA ASP A 222 -19.27 -14.11 -14.14
C ASP A 222 -18.54 -14.59 -12.87
N PHE A 223 -19.04 -14.15 -11.71
CA PHE A 223 -18.40 -14.37 -10.42
C PHE A 223 -18.16 -15.85 -10.12
N GLU A 224 -19.16 -16.71 -10.36
CA GLU A 224 -19.05 -18.15 -10.09
C GLU A 224 -17.95 -18.82 -10.92
N LYS A 225 -17.86 -18.46 -12.20
CA LYS A 225 -16.83 -18.95 -13.11
C LYS A 225 -15.45 -18.47 -12.68
N VAL A 226 -15.30 -17.16 -12.39
CA VAL A 226 -14.03 -16.57 -11.99
C VAL A 226 -13.56 -17.12 -10.64
N GLN A 227 -14.46 -17.24 -9.67
CA GLN A 227 -14.18 -17.85 -8.37
C GLN A 227 -13.66 -19.30 -8.53
N LYS A 228 -14.33 -20.09 -9.36
CA LYS A 228 -13.91 -21.48 -9.62
C LYS A 228 -12.54 -21.56 -10.29
N GLU A 229 -12.25 -20.66 -11.24
CA GLU A 229 -10.95 -20.57 -11.92
C GLU A 229 -9.82 -20.26 -10.93
N ILE A 230 -10.01 -19.25 -10.07
CA ILE A 230 -8.99 -18.81 -9.13
C ILE A 230 -8.82 -19.81 -7.99
N ASN A 231 -9.91 -20.28 -7.39
CA ASN A 231 -9.85 -21.30 -6.34
C ASN A 231 -9.17 -22.57 -6.84
N GLY A 232 -9.45 -23.02 -8.07
CA GLY A 232 -8.77 -24.15 -8.67
C GLY A 232 -7.26 -23.98 -8.79
N ALA A 233 -6.80 -22.77 -9.18
CA ALA A 233 -5.38 -22.46 -9.25
C ALA A 233 -4.73 -22.42 -7.84
N LEU A 234 -5.43 -21.83 -6.85
CA LEU A 234 -4.96 -21.77 -5.46
C LEU A 234 -4.90 -23.16 -4.82
N GLU A 235 -5.95 -23.98 -4.97
CA GLU A 235 -5.99 -25.36 -4.45
C GLU A 235 -4.91 -26.25 -5.06
N GLN A 236 -4.68 -26.13 -6.36
CA GLN A 236 -3.58 -26.83 -7.01
C GLN A 236 -2.22 -26.41 -6.46
N ARG A 237 -2.06 -25.13 -6.19
CA ARG A 237 -0.83 -24.55 -5.64
C ARG A 237 -0.62 -24.87 -4.17
N LEU A 238 -1.66 -24.77 -3.36
CA LEU A 238 -1.70 -24.95 -1.91
C LEU A 238 -2.46 -26.25 -1.56
N SER A 239 -2.09 -27.35 -2.21
CA SER A 239 -2.79 -28.63 -2.10
C SER A 239 -2.79 -29.24 -0.68
N ARG A 240 -1.88 -28.79 0.18
CA ARG A 240 -1.81 -29.24 1.57
C ARG A 240 -2.62 -28.30 2.45
N LYS A 241 -3.66 -28.84 3.10
CA LYS A 241 -4.44 -28.10 4.10
C LYS A 241 -3.55 -27.55 5.21
N SER A 242 -3.87 -26.33 5.65
CA SER A 242 -3.25 -25.76 6.84
C SER A 242 -3.74 -26.46 8.10
N LEU A 243 -3.04 -26.28 9.23
CA LEU A 243 -3.46 -26.84 10.52
C LEU A 243 -4.75 -26.20 11.06
N PHE A 244 -5.22 -25.12 10.45
CA PHE A 244 -6.41 -24.36 10.83
C PHE A 244 -7.64 -24.64 9.95
N GLU A 245 -7.47 -25.41 8.88
CA GLU A 245 -8.57 -25.85 8.02
C GLU A 245 -9.18 -27.14 8.61
N MET A 246 -10.42 -27.05 9.03
CA MET A 246 -11.21 -28.17 9.56
C MET A 246 -11.77 -29.06 8.44
#